data_d8fd5e5e1c5f0925bd9012aa51bb14e6
#
_entry.id   d8fd5e5e1c5f0925bd9012aa51bb14e6
#
_cell.length_a   1.000
_cell.length_b   1.000
_cell.length_c   1.000
_cell.angle_alpha   90.00
_cell.angle_beta   90.00
_cell.angle_gamma   90.00
#
_symmetry.space_group_name_H-M   'P 1'
#
loop_
_entity.id
_entity.type
_entity.pdbx_description
1 polymer ?
#
loop_
_entity_poly.entity_id
_entity_poly.type
_entity_poly.pdbx_seq_one_letter_code
_entity_poly.pdbx_strand_id
1 'polypeptide(L)'
;MASGNRTTVEIFGRRFELRATEPSEHLEELARYVDRRMRELAEVSPHVDTAKLAVLTALNITDELFREQTSEPGTQTERLRHRVEGLITRLDEVLKPS
;
A
#
# COMPACT_ATOMS: atom_id res chain seq x y z
N MET A 1 -8.61 29.82 12.73
CA MET A 1 -7.58 29.46 11.78
C MET A 1 -7.66 28.01 11.35
N ALA A 2 -7.72 27.76 10.09
CA ALA A 2 -7.81 26.42 9.58
C ALA A 2 -6.47 25.71 9.81
N SER A 3 -6.53 24.55 10.39
CA SER A 3 -5.33 23.81 10.73
C SER A 3 -5.00 22.74 9.70
N GLY A 4 -5.62 22.78 8.55
CA GLY A 4 -5.33 21.79 7.54
C GLY A 4 -6.05 22.07 6.26
N ASN A 5 -5.58 21.45 5.22
CA ASN A 5 -6.18 21.56 3.91
C ASN A 5 -6.93 20.28 3.58
N ARG A 6 -8.02 20.45 2.86
CA ARG A 6 -8.76 19.29 2.36
C ARG A 6 -8.21 18.92 1.01
N THR A 7 -7.89 17.66 0.84
CA THR A 7 -7.36 17.16 -0.40
C THR A 7 -8.10 15.90 -0.76
N THR A 8 -8.59 15.83 -1.99
CA THR A 8 -9.24 14.62 -2.48
C THR A 8 -8.22 13.81 -3.25
N VAL A 9 -8.05 12.56 -2.86
CA VAL A 9 -7.15 11.65 -3.54
C VAL A 9 -7.93 10.44 -4.01
N GLU A 10 -7.41 9.80 -5.02
CA GLU A 10 -8.02 8.58 -5.54
C GLU A 10 -7.04 7.44 -5.37
N ILE A 11 -7.47 6.39 -4.67
CA ILE A 11 -6.64 5.22 -4.43
C ILE A 11 -7.47 4.00 -4.80
N PHE A 12 -6.96 3.25 -5.74
CA PHE A 12 -7.57 2.00 -6.20
C PHE A 12 -9.03 2.22 -6.61
N GLY A 13 -9.27 3.30 -7.36
CA GLY A 13 -10.59 3.62 -7.87
C GLY A 13 -11.53 4.24 -6.88
N ARG A 14 -11.11 4.52 -5.67
CA ARG A 14 -11.96 5.13 -4.65
C ARG A 14 -11.44 6.50 -4.28
N ARG A 15 -12.38 7.40 -4.04
CA ARG A 15 -12.03 8.76 -3.66
C ARG A 15 -12.07 8.92 -2.15
N PHE A 16 -11.05 9.61 -1.66
CA PHE A 16 -10.95 9.90 -0.23
C PHE A 16 -10.69 11.38 -0.06
N GLU A 17 -11.45 11.98 0.84
CA GLU A 17 -11.23 13.37 1.21
C GLU A 17 -10.44 13.39 2.50
N LEU A 18 -9.22 13.92 2.42
CA LEU A 18 -8.31 13.88 3.54
C LEU A 18 -8.05 15.30 4.03
N ARG A 19 -7.85 15.43 5.31
CA ARG A 19 -7.49 16.69 5.93
C ARG A 19 -6.12 16.55 6.55
N ALA A 20 -5.19 17.37 6.11
CA ALA A 20 -3.82 17.29 6.58
C ALA A 20 -3.22 18.67 6.63
N THR A 21 -2.19 18.82 7.46
CA THR A 21 -1.45 20.06 7.52
C THR A 21 -0.37 20.12 6.45
N GLU A 22 -0.12 19.02 5.77
CA GLU A 22 0.90 18.97 4.75
C GLU A 22 0.38 19.49 3.43
N PRO A 23 1.27 19.92 2.53
CA PRO A 23 0.82 20.40 1.22
C PRO A 23 0.08 19.32 0.44
N SER A 24 -0.89 19.77 -0.35
CA SER A 24 -1.69 18.87 -1.15
C SER A 24 -0.86 18.03 -2.10
N GLU A 25 0.18 18.64 -2.66
CA GLU A 25 1.04 17.93 -3.63
C GLU A 25 1.72 16.73 -2.98
N HIS A 26 2.17 16.91 -1.75
CA HIS A 26 2.81 15.80 -1.06
C HIS A 26 1.82 14.68 -0.79
N LEU A 27 0.63 15.05 -0.34
CA LEU A 27 -0.40 14.06 -0.05
C LEU A 27 -0.83 13.32 -1.32
N GLU A 28 -0.93 14.05 -2.42
CA GLU A 28 -1.26 13.42 -3.69
C GLU A 28 -0.17 12.46 -4.14
N GLU A 29 1.06 12.82 -3.89
CA GLU A 29 2.18 11.94 -4.24
C GLU A 29 2.14 10.65 -3.43
N LEU A 30 1.84 10.77 -2.14
CA LEU A 30 1.71 9.59 -1.29
C LEU A 30 0.57 8.71 -1.77
N ALA A 31 -0.54 9.34 -2.15
CA ALA A 31 -1.70 8.57 -2.60
C ALA A 31 -1.39 7.83 -3.90
N ARG A 32 -0.65 8.46 -4.80
CA ARG A 32 -0.27 7.79 -6.04
C ARG A 32 0.62 6.60 -5.78
N TYR A 33 1.48 6.71 -4.79
CA TYR A 33 2.36 5.60 -4.44
C TYR A 33 1.54 4.42 -3.92
N VAL A 34 0.59 4.70 -3.01
CA VAL A 34 -0.26 3.65 -2.48
C VAL A 34 -1.11 3.02 -3.59
N ASP A 35 -1.66 3.88 -4.45
CA ASP A 35 -2.48 3.39 -5.57
C ASP A 35 -1.70 2.44 -6.45
N ARG A 36 -0.48 2.83 -6.79
CA ARG A 36 0.36 2.00 -7.65
C ARG A 36 0.69 0.67 -6.99
N ARG A 37 1.02 0.72 -5.70
CA ARG A 37 1.34 -0.50 -4.98
C ARG A 37 0.15 -1.44 -4.91
N MET A 38 -1.04 -0.89 -4.67
CA MET A 38 -2.22 -1.74 -4.63
C MET A 38 -2.49 -2.38 -5.97
N ARG A 39 -2.28 -1.64 -7.06
CA ARG A 39 -2.49 -2.22 -8.38
C ARG A 39 -1.48 -3.31 -8.68
N GLU A 40 -0.24 -3.12 -8.29
CA GLU A 40 0.78 -4.15 -8.48
C GLU A 40 0.45 -5.41 -7.69
N LEU A 41 0.02 -5.24 -6.47
CA LEU A 41 -0.34 -6.40 -5.64
C LEU A 41 -1.58 -7.10 -6.17
N ALA A 42 -2.52 -6.35 -6.71
CA ALA A 42 -3.71 -6.94 -7.28
C ALA A 42 -3.38 -7.81 -8.48
N GLU A 43 -2.36 -7.44 -9.25
CA GLU A 43 -1.94 -8.26 -10.38
C GLU A 43 -1.39 -9.61 -9.92
N VAL A 44 -0.66 -9.60 -8.82
CA VAL A 44 -0.08 -10.83 -8.29
C VAL A 44 -1.15 -11.68 -7.60
N SER A 45 -2.16 -11.05 -7.03
CA SER A 45 -3.17 -11.75 -6.26
C SER A 45 -4.55 -11.22 -6.61
N PRO A 46 -5.06 -11.55 -7.78
CA PRO A 46 -6.32 -10.97 -8.24
C PRO A 46 -7.55 -11.43 -7.46
N HIS A 47 -7.42 -12.50 -6.68
CA HIS A 47 -8.56 -13.05 -5.95
C HIS A 47 -8.71 -12.45 -4.55
N VAL A 48 -7.82 -11.58 -4.14
CA VAL A 48 -7.86 -10.98 -2.82
C VAL A 48 -8.80 -9.77 -2.85
N ASP A 49 -9.68 -9.66 -1.87
CA ASP A 49 -10.60 -8.55 -1.83
C ASP A 49 -9.88 -7.24 -1.46
N THR A 50 -10.57 -6.13 -1.62
CA THR A 50 -9.95 -4.83 -1.47
C THR A 50 -9.46 -4.58 -0.06
N ALA A 51 -10.21 -5.01 0.94
CA ALA A 51 -9.79 -4.79 2.33
C ALA A 51 -8.51 -5.54 2.64
N LYS A 52 -8.45 -6.80 2.23
CA LYS A 52 -7.24 -7.58 2.41
C LYS A 52 -6.08 -7.00 1.60
N LEU A 53 -6.39 -6.53 0.41
CA LEU A 53 -5.38 -5.94 -0.45
C LEU A 53 -4.77 -4.70 0.21
N ALA A 54 -5.60 -3.90 0.85
CA ALA A 54 -5.10 -2.71 1.53
C ALA A 54 -4.15 -3.09 2.68
N VAL A 55 -4.49 -4.13 3.42
CA VAL A 55 -3.61 -4.58 4.51
C VAL A 55 -2.29 -5.10 3.94
N LEU A 56 -2.37 -5.88 2.86
CA LEU A 56 -1.17 -6.37 2.21
C LEU A 56 -0.28 -5.23 1.73
N THR A 57 -0.92 -4.22 1.15
CA THR A 57 -0.19 -3.06 0.65
C THR A 57 0.52 -2.34 1.79
N ALA A 58 -0.17 -2.15 2.91
CA ALA A 58 0.44 -1.49 4.06
C ALA A 58 1.64 -2.26 4.56
N LEU A 59 1.51 -3.58 4.66
CA LEU A 59 2.63 -4.40 5.11
C LEU A 59 3.78 -4.37 4.12
N ASN A 60 3.45 -4.38 2.83
CA ASN A 60 4.48 -4.34 1.80
C ASN A 60 5.26 -3.03 1.84
N ILE A 61 4.56 -1.91 1.99
CA ILE A 61 5.22 -0.61 2.03
C ILE A 61 6.08 -0.50 3.29
N THR A 62 5.56 -0.97 4.42
CA THR A 62 6.33 -0.95 5.65
C THR A 62 7.59 -1.79 5.53
N ASP A 63 7.46 -2.94 4.89
CA ASP A 63 8.62 -3.80 4.68
C ASP A 63 9.66 -3.12 3.78
N GLU A 64 9.20 -2.41 2.76
CA GLU A 64 10.11 -1.64 1.91
C GLU A 64 10.87 -0.60 2.72
N LEU A 65 10.16 0.08 3.60
CA LEU A 65 10.77 1.13 4.41
C LEU A 65 11.90 0.55 5.25
N PHE A 66 11.64 -0.58 5.90
CA PHE A 66 12.65 -1.20 6.74
C PHE A 66 13.83 -1.71 5.92
N ARG A 67 13.55 -2.21 4.73
CA ARG A 67 14.62 -2.76 3.90
C ARG A 67 15.46 -1.70 3.24
N GLU A 68 14.89 -0.53 2.99
CA GLU A 68 15.69 0.58 2.49
C GLU A 68 16.79 0.95 3.47
N GLN A 69 16.53 0.77 4.74
CA GLN A 69 17.50 1.09 5.76
C GLN A 69 18.64 0.07 5.79
N THR A 70 18.43 -1.09 5.20
CA THR A 70 19.47 -2.12 5.17
C THR A 70 20.12 -2.25 3.80
N SER A 71 19.65 -1.51 2.80
CA SER A 71 20.26 -1.46 1.46
C SER A 71 20.41 -2.82 0.81
N GLU A 72 19.34 -3.58 0.75
CA GLU A 72 19.40 -4.88 0.12
C GLU A 72 19.38 -4.77 -1.40
N PRO A 73 20.27 -5.45 -2.11
CA PRO A 73 20.26 -5.46 -3.56
C PRO A 73 19.18 -6.37 -4.13
N GLY A 74 18.93 -6.22 -5.43
CA GLY A 74 17.96 -7.05 -6.11
C GLY A 74 16.91 -6.23 -6.84
N THR A 75 16.14 -6.88 -7.70
CA THR A 75 15.09 -6.20 -8.40
C THR A 75 13.87 -6.06 -7.50
N GLN A 76 13.28 -4.88 -7.52
CA GLN A 76 12.13 -4.62 -6.67
C GLN A 76 10.94 -5.48 -7.05
N THR A 77 10.77 -5.74 -8.34
CA THR A 77 9.63 -6.52 -8.80
C THR A 77 9.67 -7.94 -8.27
N GLU A 78 10.84 -8.56 -8.33
CA GLU A 78 10.97 -9.93 -7.83
C GLU A 78 10.80 -9.98 -6.33
N ARG A 79 11.38 -9.01 -5.62
CA ARG A 79 11.24 -8.99 -4.18
C ARG A 79 9.79 -8.74 -3.77
N LEU A 80 9.10 -7.88 -4.51
CA LEU A 80 7.70 -7.61 -4.25
C LEU A 80 6.87 -8.87 -4.42
N ARG A 81 7.07 -9.58 -5.52
CA ARG A 81 6.28 -10.77 -5.79
C ARG A 81 6.52 -11.84 -4.73
N HIS A 82 7.77 -12.03 -4.37
CA HIS A 82 8.11 -13.04 -3.39
C HIS A 82 7.50 -12.73 -2.03
N ARG A 83 7.54 -11.46 -1.63
CA ARG A 83 6.99 -11.07 -0.35
C ARG A 83 5.48 -11.14 -0.32
N VAL A 84 4.85 -10.77 -1.42
CA VAL A 84 3.39 -10.83 -1.48
C VAL A 84 2.91 -12.25 -1.29
N GLU A 85 3.57 -13.21 -1.93
CA GLU A 85 3.19 -14.60 -1.78
C GLU A 85 3.30 -15.06 -0.33
N GLY A 86 4.39 -14.67 0.33
CA GLY A 86 4.56 -15.02 1.73
C GLY A 86 3.55 -14.34 2.63
N LEU A 87 3.27 -13.06 2.37
CA LEU A 87 2.33 -12.32 3.17
C LEU A 87 0.92 -12.83 3.01
N ILE A 88 0.55 -13.21 1.79
CA ILE A 88 -0.78 -13.74 1.54
C ILE A 88 -0.99 -15.02 2.34
N THR A 89 0.00 -15.89 2.33
CA THR A 89 -0.11 -17.12 3.10
C THR A 89 -0.32 -16.85 4.56
N ARG A 90 0.46 -15.93 5.13
CA ARG A 90 0.33 -15.62 6.55
C ARG A 90 -0.98 -14.94 6.86
N LEU A 91 -1.42 -14.01 6.01
CA LEU A 91 -2.65 -13.30 6.25
C LEU A 91 -3.86 -14.21 6.16
N ASP A 92 -3.81 -15.15 5.23
CA ASP A 92 -4.92 -16.08 5.11
C ASP A 92 -5.06 -16.91 6.37
N GLU A 93 -3.95 -17.25 7.03
CA GLU A 93 -4.01 -17.97 8.29
C GLU A 93 -4.54 -17.09 9.41
N VAL A 94 -4.13 -15.83 9.45
CA VAL A 94 -4.51 -14.93 10.52
C VAL A 94 -5.95 -14.44 10.35
N LEU A 95 -6.33 -14.11 9.13
CA LEU A 95 -7.63 -13.50 8.84
C LEU A 95 -8.67 -14.51 8.44
N LYS A 96 -8.34 -15.77 8.51
CA LYS A 96 -9.25 -16.82 8.15
C LYS A 96 -10.48 -16.80 9.08
N PRO A 97 -11.68 -16.85 8.52
CA PRO A 97 -12.86 -16.88 9.40
C PRO A 97 -12.90 -18.18 10.20
N SER A 98 -13.27 -18.03 11.42
CA SER A 98 -13.34 -19.17 12.33
C SER A 98 -14.58 -20.02 12.06
#